data_87bee85d44a419f0e5c5d089cae2e073
#
_entry.id   87bee85d44a419f0e5c5d089cae2e073
#
_cell.length_a   1.000
_cell.length_b   1.000
_cell.length_c   1.000
_cell.angle_alpha   90.00
_cell.angle_beta   90.00
_cell.angle_gamma   90.00
#
_symmetry.space_group_name_H-M   'P 1'
#
loop_
_entity.id
_entity.type
_entity.pdbx_description
1 polymer ?
#
loop_
_entity_poly.entity_id
_entity_poly.type
_entity_poly.pdbx_seq_one_letter_code
_entity_poly.pdbx_strand_id
1 'polypeptide(L)'
;MRRSTIICLLLCVVLLSSCGGSASKNSRNSETLDTLYTPRYASGFEMFRHGKSTMIHIINPWQGADSVSQWIFLSRDFDGITVPTPIRKAVCMSSSYVAFLEALEADTIIRAISGTNFIYSKQIRERIAAGEIVETGYDNSLNFEQVVALQPDVVFLYGITGENALTAKLNELGLQTIYIGDYVENNPLGRAEWITLFGEFVDKGQRATAIFDSICTEYNRAKELVAQVDQRPEVMLNAPWQDSWFVPGDRSYMVRLIEDAGGDYACRGVDSDQSRPISTETAFVTASKADYWLSPGMATSLAELRAMNPRFESIKPVRENHVFNNNARITPSGGSDFWESGALYPDRTLKDMI
;
A
#
# COMPACT_ATOMS: atom_id res chain seq x y z
N MET A 1 -31.69 12.95 -67.16
CA MET A 1 -31.59 14.20 -67.98
C MET A 1 -30.49 14.98 -67.39
N ARG A 2 -29.36 15.05 -68.13
CA ARG A 2 -28.73 16.24 -68.75
C ARG A 2 -28.21 17.22 -67.69
N ARG A 3 -27.00 17.71 -67.61
CA ARG A 3 -25.78 17.85 -68.46
C ARG A 3 -24.90 18.76 -67.62
N SER A 4 -23.66 18.43 -67.36
CA SER A 4 -22.44 18.93 -68.07
C SER A 4 -22.28 20.45 -68.02
N THR A 5 -21.14 20.96 -67.47
CA THR A 5 -19.99 21.42 -68.24
C THR A 5 -19.12 22.25 -67.27
N ILE A 6 -17.85 21.98 -66.98
CA ILE A 6 -16.52 22.12 -67.65
C ILE A 6 -16.03 23.60 -67.68
N ILE A 7 -14.75 23.78 -67.27
CA ILE A 7 -13.71 24.75 -67.73
C ILE A 7 -13.70 26.10 -66.99
N CYS A 8 -12.59 26.66 -66.48
CA CYS A 8 -11.19 26.79 -66.88
C CYS A 8 -10.33 27.31 -65.75
N LEU A 9 -9.23 26.77 -65.60
CA LEU A 9 -7.84 27.27 -65.59
C LEU A 9 -7.66 28.80 -65.72
N LEU A 10 -6.96 29.41 -64.75
CA LEU A 10 -5.92 30.43 -65.11
C LEU A 10 -4.92 30.60 -63.95
N LEU A 11 -3.68 30.31 -64.31
CA LEU A 11 -2.45 30.57 -63.62
C LEU A 11 -2.25 32.08 -63.41
N CYS A 12 -1.86 32.50 -62.19
CA CYS A 12 -1.08 33.70 -62.02
C CYS A 12 -0.02 33.48 -60.93
N VAL A 13 1.18 33.25 -61.39
CA VAL A 13 2.44 33.36 -60.64
C VAL A 13 2.69 34.85 -60.41
N VAL A 14 2.81 35.25 -59.18
CA VAL A 14 3.50 36.50 -58.83
C VAL A 14 4.48 36.21 -57.71
N LEU A 15 5.73 36.16 -58.06
CA LEU A 15 6.88 36.28 -57.18
C LEU A 15 6.95 37.73 -56.68
N LEU A 16 6.91 37.92 -55.37
CA LEU A 16 7.57 39.08 -54.77
C LEU A 16 8.28 38.64 -53.48
N SER A 17 9.55 38.77 -53.55
CA SER A 17 10.57 38.62 -52.52
C SER A 17 10.44 39.67 -51.41
N SER A 18 10.97 39.22 -50.24
CA SER A 18 11.60 40.04 -49.20
C SER A 18 10.73 40.72 -48.18
N CYS A 19 10.80 40.20 -46.95
CA CYS A 19 11.43 40.97 -45.86
C CYS A 19 11.65 40.03 -44.67
N GLY A 20 12.87 40.00 -44.15
CA GLY A 20 13.24 39.29 -42.96
C GLY A 20 12.47 39.80 -41.75
N GLY A 21 11.67 38.91 -41.19
CA GLY A 21 11.14 39.01 -39.84
C GLY A 21 11.83 37.92 -39.00
N SER A 22 12.64 38.33 -38.06
CA SER A 22 13.19 37.45 -37.03
C SER A 22 12.03 36.66 -36.41
N ALA A 23 11.86 35.41 -36.85
CA ALA A 23 11.05 34.45 -36.14
C ALA A 23 11.73 34.21 -34.79
N SER A 24 11.26 34.88 -33.77
CA SER A 24 11.48 34.46 -32.39
C SER A 24 11.18 32.98 -32.33
N LYS A 25 12.20 32.18 -32.25
CA LYS A 25 12.09 30.77 -31.85
C LYS A 25 11.57 30.82 -30.41
N ASN A 26 10.27 30.87 -30.24
CA ASN A 26 9.64 30.32 -29.05
C ASN A 26 9.95 28.80 -29.11
N SER A 27 11.12 28.42 -28.62
CA SER A 27 11.33 27.08 -28.17
C SER A 27 10.35 26.88 -26.99
N ARG A 28 9.16 26.38 -27.29
CA ARG A 28 8.44 25.63 -26.30
C ARG A 28 9.43 24.53 -25.89
N ASN A 29 10.15 24.77 -24.79
CA ASN A 29 10.76 23.68 -24.05
C ASN A 29 9.59 22.73 -23.76
N SER A 30 9.47 21.67 -24.53
CA SER A 30 8.74 20.49 -24.09
C SER A 30 9.57 20.02 -22.92
N GLU A 31 9.21 20.44 -21.71
CA GLU A 31 9.78 19.87 -20.51
C GLU A 31 9.54 18.36 -20.62
N THR A 32 10.61 17.63 -20.80
CA THR A 32 10.57 16.17 -20.88
C THR A 32 10.20 15.63 -19.51
N LEU A 33 9.30 14.66 -19.49
CA LEU A 33 8.97 13.91 -18.30
C LEU A 33 10.11 12.90 -18.09
N ASP A 34 10.96 13.15 -17.10
CA ASP A 34 12.08 12.26 -16.78
C ASP A 34 11.67 11.31 -15.66
N THR A 35 11.96 10.02 -15.80
CA THR A 35 11.71 9.05 -14.73
C THR A 35 12.56 9.41 -13.52
N LEU A 36 11.89 9.68 -12.40
CA LEU A 36 12.54 9.95 -11.11
C LEU A 36 12.84 8.63 -10.39
N TYR A 37 11.88 7.73 -10.37
CA TYR A 37 11.97 6.44 -9.70
C TYR A 37 11.06 5.42 -10.38
N THR A 38 11.63 4.26 -10.69
CA THR A 38 10.87 3.08 -11.12
C THR A 38 10.92 2.05 -10.02
N PRO A 39 9.79 1.66 -9.42
CA PRO A 39 9.77 0.64 -8.39
C PRO A 39 10.36 -0.69 -8.88
N ARG A 40 11.06 -1.37 -7.99
CA ARG A 40 11.69 -2.68 -8.26
C ARG A 40 10.74 -3.84 -7.95
N TYR A 41 9.83 -3.65 -7.02
CA TYR A 41 8.95 -4.67 -6.48
C TYR A 41 7.49 -4.20 -6.40
N ALA A 42 7.25 -2.92 -6.12
CA ALA A 42 5.91 -2.35 -6.09
C ALA A 42 5.35 -2.23 -7.52
N SER A 43 4.04 -2.38 -7.63
CA SER A 43 3.29 -2.24 -8.88
C SER A 43 2.30 -1.08 -8.86
N GLY A 44 2.07 -0.50 -7.70
CA GLY A 44 1.00 0.47 -7.48
C GLY A 44 1.41 1.93 -7.68
N PHE A 45 2.66 2.25 -8.05
CA PHE A 45 3.05 3.64 -8.32
C PHE A 45 4.27 3.78 -9.24
N GLU A 46 4.42 4.96 -9.81
CA GLU A 46 5.58 5.43 -10.57
C GLU A 46 5.85 6.89 -10.22
N MET A 47 7.10 7.34 -10.29
CA MET A 47 7.45 8.73 -10.01
C MET A 47 8.29 9.34 -11.15
N PHE A 48 7.98 10.58 -11.51
CA PHE A 48 8.60 11.32 -12.59
C PHE A 48 9.04 12.69 -12.12
N ARG A 49 10.07 13.24 -12.80
CA ARG A 49 10.51 14.62 -12.66
C ARG A 49 9.94 15.45 -13.80
N HIS A 50 9.32 16.56 -13.47
CA HIS A 50 8.87 17.57 -14.43
C HIS A 50 9.37 18.94 -13.99
N GLY A 51 10.47 19.40 -14.57
CA GLY A 51 11.15 20.60 -14.12
C GLY A 51 11.59 20.50 -12.65
N LYS A 52 11.03 21.37 -11.80
CA LYS A 52 11.28 21.37 -10.33
C LYS A 52 10.26 20.56 -9.54
N SER A 53 9.22 20.07 -10.19
CA SER A 53 8.12 19.33 -9.56
C SER A 53 8.33 17.83 -9.67
N THR A 54 7.78 17.09 -8.72
CA THR A 54 7.66 15.62 -8.79
C THR A 54 6.22 15.28 -9.18
N MET A 55 6.08 14.41 -10.17
CA MET A 55 4.79 13.82 -10.55
C MET A 55 4.76 12.38 -10.05
N ILE A 56 3.69 12.01 -9.39
CA ILE A 56 3.44 10.66 -8.91
C ILE A 56 2.22 10.12 -9.63
N HIS A 57 2.35 8.92 -10.20
CA HIS A 57 1.27 8.16 -10.79
C HIS A 57 0.95 6.99 -9.90
N ILE A 58 -0.22 6.98 -9.27
CA ILE A 58 -0.72 5.86 -8.48
C ILE A 58 -1.63 5.01 -9.36
N ILE A 59 -1.44 3.70 -9.33
CA ILE A 59 -2.05 2.73 -10.22
C ILE A 59 -2.81 1.72 -9.39
N ASN A 60 -4.11 1.52 -9.70
CA ASN A 60 -4.97 0.50 -9.09
C ASN A 60 -4.85 0.45 -7.56
N PRO A 61 -5.12 1.55 -6.83
CA PRO A 61 -4.76 1.71 -5.42
C PRO A 61 -5.63 0.94 -4.42
N TRP A 62 -6.61 0.16 -4.87
CA TRP A 62 -7.44 -0.69 -3.99
C TRP A 62 -7.74 -2.04 -4.63
N GLN A 63 -8.13 -3.00 -3.81
CA GLN A 63 -8.45 -4.35 -4.27
C GLN A 63 -9.63 -4.33 -5.24
N GLY A 64 -9.44 -4.93 -6.42
CA GLY A 64 -10.44 -4.93 -7.49
C GLY A 64 -10.45 -3.67 -8.34
N ALA A 65 -9.57 -2.70 -8.11
CA ALA A 65 -9.34 -1.61 -9.05
C ALA A 65 -8.77 -2.16 -10.36
N ASP A 66 -9.33 -1.70 -11.48
CA ASP A 66 -8.84 -2.03 -12.82
C ASP A 66 -8.85 -0.76 -13.66
N SER A 67 -7.69 -0.41 -14.19
CA SER A 67 -7.48 0.81 -14.97
C SER A 67 -7.79 2.11 -14.21
N VAL A 68 -7.71 2.08 -12.88
CA VAL A 68 -7.85 3.27 -12.03
C VAL A 68 -6.49 3.89 -11.81
N SER A 69 -6.39 5.19 -11.96
CA SER A 69 -5.16 5.92 -11.69
C SER A 69 -5.41 7.28 -11.04
N GLN A 70 -4.45 7.71 -10.23
CA GLN A 70 -4.42 9.05 -9.66
C GLN A 70 -3.07 9.70 -9.95
N TRP A 71 -3.10 10.93 -10.49
CA TRP A 71 -1.92 11.74 -10.71
C TRP A 71 -1.81 12.80 -9.62
N ILE A 72 -0.63 12.89 -8.98
CA ILE A 72 -0.33 13.85 -7.93
C ILE A 72 0.87 14.68 -8.39
N PHE A 73 0.75 15.98 -8.22
CA PHE A 73 1.80 16.93 -8.54
C PHE A 73 2.33 17.54 -7.24
N LEU A 74 3.59 17.25 -6.92
CA LEU A 74 4.27 17.84 -5.76
C LEU A 74 5.06 19.06 -6.22
N SER A 75 4.90 20.18 -5.54
CA SER A 75 5.64 21.39 -5.85
C SER A 75 6.12 22.11 -4.59
N ARG A 76 7.33 22.67 -4.66
CA ARG A 76 7.83 23.60 -3.63
C ARG A 76 7.18 24.98 -3.79
N ASP A 77 6.77 25.32 -5.00
CA ASP A 77 6.07 26.55 -5.35
C ASP A 77 4.57 26.24 -5.38
N PHE A 78 3.92 26.27 -4.20
CA PHE A 78 2.51 25.94 -4.04
C PHE A 78 1.61 26.95 -4.76
N ASP A 79 0.77 26.45 -5.65
CA ASP A 79 -0.14 27.23 -6.52
C ASP A 79 -1.63 27.05 -6.19
N GLY A 80 -1.94 26.32 -5.10
CA GLY A 80 -3.31 25.99 -4.69
C GLY A 80 -3.90 24.75 -5.36
N ILE A 81 -3.20 24.15 -6.33
CA ILE A 81 -3.64 22.96 -7.09
C ILE A 81 -2.72 21.77 -6.78
N THR A 82 -1.42 22.04 -6.65
CA THR A 82 -0.40 21.04 -6.34
C THR A 82 -0.39 20.70 -4.84
N VAL A 83 0.15 19.53 -4.48
CA VAL A 83 0.45 19.19 -3.10
C VAL A 83 1.79 19.86 -2.72
N PRO A 84 1.85 20.62 -1.61
CA PRO A 84 3.11 21.24 -1.20
C PRO A 84 4.14 20.18 -0.81
N THR A 85 5.42 20.38 -1.14
CA THR A 85 6.51 19.54 -0.65
C THR A 85 7.60 20.41 -0.03
N PRO A 86 8.08 20.08 1.21
CA PRO A 86 7.58 19.03 2.09
C PRO A 86 6.20 19.34 2.66
N ILE A 87 5.35 18.32 2.78
CA ILE A 87 4.08 18.43 3.53
C ILE A 87 4.36 18.66 5.01
N ARG A 88 3.48 19.38 5.68
CA ARG A 88 3.63 19.77 7.09
C ARG A 88 2.51 19.26 7.99
N LYS A 89 1.37 18.90 7.40
CA LYS A 89 0.21 18.38 8.10
C LYS A 89 -0.42 17.26 7.30
N ALA A 90 -0.48 16.08 7.87
CA ALA A 90 -1.08 14.91 7.25
C ALA A 90 -2.17 14.30 8.13
N VAL A 91 -3.18 13.76 7.48
CA VAL A 91 -4.15 12.82 8.07
C VAL A 91 -3.85 11.43 7.50
N CYS A 92 -3.71 10.43 8.36
CA CYS A 92 -3.36 9.06 8.00
C CYS A 92 -4.56 8.13 8.27
N MET A 93 -5.12 7.54 7.19
CA MET A 93 -6.24 6.60 7.32
C MET A 93 -5.78 5.14 7.50
N SER A 94 -4.48 4.90 7.69
CA SER A 94 -3.89 3.59 7.99
C SER A 94 -2.68 3.71 8.92
N SER A 95 -2.46 2.69 9.76
CA SER A 95 -1.28 2.61 10.64
C SER A 95 0.02 2.36 9.87
N SER A 96 -0.02 1.75 8.68
CA SER A 96 1.18 1.58 7.84
C SER A 96 1.79 2.92 7.41
N TYR A 97 0.95 3.94 7.15
CA TYR A 97 1.45 5.29 6.81
C TYR A 97 2.16 5.96 7.98
N VAL A 98 1.67 5.69 9.19
CA VAL A 98 2.34 6.14 10.42
C VAL A 98 3.74 5.54 10.50
N ALA A 99 3.87 4.23 10.26
CA ALA A 99 5.17 3.55 10.28
C ALA A 99 6.13 4.08 9.21
N PHE A 100 5.67 4.39 8.00
CA PHE A 100 6.49 5.01 6.96
C PHE A 100 7.00 6.39 7.40
N LEU A 101 6.13 7.22 7.96
CA LEU A 101 6.48 8.56 8.42
C LEU A 101 7.42 8.53 9.65
N GLU A 102 7.24 7.60 10.59
CA GLU A 102 8.17 7.41 11.72
C GLU A 102 9.56 6.99 11.24
N ALA A 103 9.66 6.01 10.34
CA ALA A 103 10.93 5.56 9.78
C ALA A 103 11.69 6.68 9.06
N LEU A 104 10.95 7.59 8.47
CA LEU A 104 11.50 8.80 7.84
C LEU A 104 11.79 9.93 8.84
N GLU A 105 11.54 9.74 10.15
CA GLU A 105 11.60 10.83 11.16
C GLU A 105 10.75 12.05 10.74
N ALA A 106 9.57 11.79 10.19
CA ALA A 106 8.63 12.79 9.71
C ALA A 106 7.26 12.69 10.42
N ASP A 107 7.14 11.87 11.46
CA ASP A 107 5.91 11.64 12.22
C ASP A 107 5.33 12.92 12.83
N THR A 108 6.17 13.95 13.04
CA THR A 108 5.72 15.26 13.55
C THR A 108 4.70 15.96 12.66
N ILE A 109 4.55 15.56 11.39
CA ILE A 109 3.53 16.11 10.49
C ILE A 109 2.15 15.51 10.72
N ILE A 110 2.05 14.35 11.38
CA ILE A 110 0.77 13.66 11.63
C ILE A 110 -0.07 14.51 12.58
N ARG A 111 -1.27 14.84 12.15
CA ARG A 111 -2.26 15.61 12.94
C ARG A 111 -3.46 14.76 13.33
N ALA A 112 -3.79 13.76 12.53
CA ALA A 112 -4.90 12.88 12.82
C ALA A 112 -4.69 11.49 12.22
N ILE A 113 -5.29 10.50 12.85
CA ILE A 113 -5.21 9.10 12.45
C ILE A 113 -6.62 8.50 12.54
N SER A 114 -6.96 7.63 11.58
CA SER A 114 -8.12 6.74 11.69
C SER A 114 -7.74 5.53 12.52
N GLY A 115 -8.48 5.29 13.61
CA GLY A 115 -8.24 4.17 14.50
C GLY A 115 -7.04 4.36 15.44
N THR A 116 -6.94 5.50 16.10
CA THR A 116 -5.88 5.80 17.09
C THR A 116 -5.71 4.73 18.16
N ASN A 117 -6.79 4.02 18.51
CA ASN A 117 -6.74 2.90 19.46
C ASN A 117 -5.93 1.70 18.95
N PHE A 118 -5.75 1.57 17.63
CA PHE A 118 -5.03 0.46 17.01
C PHE A 118 -3.56 0.77 16.72
N ILE A 119 -3.07 1.93 17.11
CA ILE A 119 -1.66 2.30 16.96
C ILE A 119 -0.81 1.53 17.96
N TYR A 120 0.24 0.86 17.46
CA TYR A 120 1.20 0.14 18.28
C TYR A 120 2.35 1.03 18.74
N SER A 121 2.85 1.94 17.90
CA SER A 121 3.97 2.84 18.23
C SER A 121 3.74 3.56 19.55
N LYS A 122 4.69 3.39 20.47
CA LYS A 122 4.65 4.07 21.77
C LYS A 122 4.73 5.58 21.62
N GLN A 123 5.62 6.06 20.76
CA GLN A 123 5.83 7.49 20.51
C GLN A 123 4.54 8.15 19.98
N ILE A 124 3.87 7.52 19.02
CA ILE A 124 2.61 8.05 18.46
C ILE A 124 1.49 8.00 19.50
N ARG A 125 1.39 6.93 20.30
CA ARG A 125 0.40 6.84 21.39
C ARG A 125 0.61 7.92 22.46
N GLU A 126 1.84 8.27 22.79
CA GLU A 126 2.15 9.38 23.71
C GLU A 126 1.66 10.72 23.15
N ARG A 127 1.83 10.96 21.85
CA ARG A 127 1.33 12.16 21.16
C ARG A 127 -0.20 12.18 21.07
N ILE A 128 -0.84 11.03 20.87
CA ILE A 128 -2.31 10.88 20.92
C ILE A 128 -2.81 11.25 22.33
N ALA A 129 -2.17 10.70 23.37
CA ALA A 129 -2.52 10.99 24.76
C ALA A 129 -2.32 12.47 25.14
N ALA A 130 -1.35 13.14 24.53
CA ALA A 130 -1.12 14.58 24.69
C ALA A 130 -2.10 15.46 23.89
N GLY A 131 -2.96 14.87 23.04
CA GLY A 131 -3.90 15.60 22.19
C GLY A 131 -3.27 16.26 20.97
N GLU A 132 -2.03 15.91 20.63
CA GLU A 132 -1.33 16.41 19.43
C GLU A 132 -1.81 15.73 18.16
N ILE A 133 -2.29 14.49 18.28
CA ILE A 133 -2.87 13.69 17.20
C ILE A 133 -4.28 13.30 17.63
N VAL A 134 -5.24 13.54 16.75
CA VAL A 134 -6.65 13.29 17.04
C VAL A 134 -7.20 12.11 16.24
N GLU A 135 -8.27 11.49 16.77
CA GLU A 135 -9.04 10.46 16.07
C GLU A 135 -9.93 11.10 15.00
N THR A 136 -9.90 10.59 13.76
CA THR A 136 -10.77 11.09 12.68
C THR A 136 -12.03 10.28 12.48
N GLY A 137 -12.13 9.10 13.06
CA GLY A 137 -13.13 8.08 12.69
C GLY A 137 -12.71 7.28 11.45
N TYR A 138 -13.59 6.37 11.06
CA TYR A 138 -13.38 5.48 9.91
C TYR A 138 -14.12 6.00 8.67
N ASP A 139 -13.90 5.40 7.51
CA ASP A 139 -14.48 5.81 6.22
C ASP A 139 -15.99 6.11 6.29
N ASN A 140 -16.74 5.30 7.02
CA ASN A 140 -18.20 5.46 7.17
C ASN A 140 -18.64 6.43 8.28
N SER A 141 -17.71 6.95 9.06
CA SER A 141 -17.96 7.78 10.24
C SER A 141 -16.91 8.89 10.43
N LEU A 142 -16.29 9.35 9.33
CA LEU A 142 -15.26 10.38 9.38
C LEU A 142 -15.84 11.71 9.93
N ASN A 143 -15.11 12.33 10.84
CA ASN A 143 -15.42 13.66 11.33
C ASN A 143 -14.87 14.74 10.38
N PHE A 144 -15.65 15.10 9.37
CA PHE A 144 -15.26 16.07 8.35
C PHE A 144 -14.93 17.45 8.93
N GLU A 145 -15.71 17.92 9.91
CA GLU A 145 -15.49 19.22 10.53
C GLU A 145 -14.11 19.28 11.21
N GLN A 146 -13.74 18.22 11.91
CA GLN A 146 -12.45 18.12 12.56
C GLN A 146 -11.30 18.06 11.54
N VAL A 147 -11.45 17.25 10.47
CA VAL A 147 -10.44 17.16 9.43
C VAL A 147 -10.22 18.51 8.74
N VAL A 148 -11.30 19.22 8.40
CA VAL A 148 -11.22 20.58 7.81
C VAL A 148 -10.55 21.57 8.76
N ALA A 149 -10.90 21.53 10.07
CA ALA A 149 -10.31 22.40 11.08
C ALA A 149 -8.79 22.22 11.25
N LEU A 150 -8.26 21.02 10.99
CA LEU A 150 -6.84 20.75 11.02
C LEU A 150 -6.08 21.40 9.85
N GLN A 151 -6.77 21.73 8.77
CA GLN A 151 -6.17 22.25 7.52
C GLN A 151 -4.98 21.38 7.07
N PRO A 152 -5.18 20.09 6.80
CA PRO A 152 -4.10 19.21 6.36
C PRO A 152 -3.67 19.57 4.94
N ASP A 153 -2.39 19.40 4.66
CA ASP A 153 -1.85 19.46 3.29
C ASP A 153 -2.31 18.27 2.47
N VAL A 154 -2.57 17.13 3.15
CA VAL A 154 -2.98 15.88 2.52
C VAL A 154 -3.75 14.97 3.48
N VAL A 155 -4.71 14.24 2.93
CA VAL A 155 -5.37 13.10 3.56
C VAL A 155 -4.96 11.83 2.81
N PHE A 156 -4.15 10.98 3.43
CA PHE A 156 -3.78 9.67 2.89
C PHE A 156 -4.91 8.69 3.12
N LEU A 157 -5.51 8.20 2.04
CA LEU A 157 -6.67 7.31 2.05
C LEU A 157 -6.26 5.85 1.89
N TYR A 158 -6.97 4.96 2.59
CA TYR A 158 -6.75 3.52 2.49
C TYR A 158 -7.49 2.87 1.30
N GLY A 159 -8.62 3.42 0.86
CA GLY A 159 -9.27 3.09 -0.40
C GLY A 159 -9.92 1.71 -0.52
N ILE A 160 -10.26 1.01 0.58
CA ILE A 160 -10.86 -0.35 0.51
C ILE A 160 -12.11 -0.39 -0.38
N THR A 161 -12.94 0.64 -0.34
CA THR A 161 -14.21 0.71 -1.07
C THR A 161 -14.11 1.46 -2.39
N GLY A 162 -12.89 1.82 -2.80
CA GLY A 162 -12.66 2.65 -3.97
C GLY A 162 -13.09 4.10 -3.80
N GLU A 163 -13.28 4.81 -4.92
CA GLU A 163 -13.89 6.14 -4.90
C GLU A 163 -15.32 6.04 -4.39
N ASN A 164 -15.60 6.80 -3.35
CA ASN A 164 -16.89 6.75 -2.66
C ASN A 164 -17.33 8.15 -2.21
N ALA A 165 -18.47 8.21 -1.51
CA ALA A 165 -19.01 9.46 -0.99
C ALA A 165 -18.03 10.18 -0.04
N LEU A 166 -17.16 9.47 0.66
CA LEU A 166 -16.11 10.04 1.52
C LEU A 166 -15.13 10.87 0.70
N THR A 167 -14.55 10.30 -0.35
CA THR A 167 -13.57 10.98 -1.20
C THR A 167 -14.19 12.17 -1.92
N ALA A 168 -15.41 11.99 -2.47
CA ALA A 168 -16.14 13.06 -3.10
C ALA A 168 -16.36 14.24 -2.14
N LYS A 169 -16.71 13.94 -0.88
CA LYS A 169 -16.94 14.98 0.14
C LYS A 169 -15.66 15.69 0.56
N LEU A 170 -14.56 14.95 0.74
CA LEU A 170 -13.26 15.55 1.05
C LEU A 170 -12.79 16.50 -0.06
N ASN A 171 -12.94 16.08 -1.31
CA ASN A 171 -12.60 16.90 -2.48
C ASN A 171 -13.51 18.15 -2.58
N GLU A 172 -14.82 18.02 -2.33
CA GLU A 172 -15.76 19.15 -2.27
C GLU A 172 -15.35 20.18 -1.20
N LEU A 173 -14.78 19.72 -0.09
CA LEU A 173 -14.26 20.55 0.98
C LEU A 173 -12.88 21.15 0.69
N GLY A 174 -12.32 20.90 -0.50
CA GLY A 174 -11.03 21.43 -0.94
C GLY A 174 -9.81 20.72 -0.33
N LEU A 175 -9.99 19.53 0.25
CA LEU A 175 -8.91 18.77 0.82
C LEU A 175 -8.22 17.90 -0.25
N GLN A 176 -6.89 17.89 -0.25
CA GLN A 176 -6.10 17.01 -1.13
C GLN A 176 -6.14 15.59 -0.62
N THR A 177 -6.62 14.66 -1.44
CA THR A 177 -6.74 13.24 -1.09
C THR A 177 -5.80 12.40 -1.94
N ILE A 178 -5.07 11.48 -1.31
CA ILE A 178 -4.14 10.59 -1.99
C ILE A 178 -4.41 9.15 -1.53
N TYR A 179 -4.73 8.29 -2.49
CA TYR A 179 -4.84 6.87 -2.24
C TYR A 179 -3.46 6.22 -2.11
N ILE A 180 -3.28 5.44 -1.08
CA ILE A 180 -2.06 4.67 -0.85
C ILE A 180 -2.40 3.19 -0.93
N GLY A 181 -1.88 2.51 -1.94
CA GLY A 181 -2.18 1.12 -2.27
C GLY A 181 -1.16 0.12 -1.72
N ASP A 182 -0.44 0.44 -0.64
CA ASP A 182 0.58 -0.46 -0.07
C ASP A 182 0.01 -1.85 0.28
N TYR A 183 -1.23 -1.91 0.73
CA TYR A 183 -1.86 -3.13 1.18
C TYR A 183 -2.28 -4.09 0.04
N VAL A 184 -2.39 -3.61 -1.20
CA VAL A 184 -2.70 -4.45 -2.37
C VAL A 184 -1.45 -5.04 -3.01
N GLU A 185 -0.26 -4.65 -2.58
CA GLU A 185 0.97 -5.24 -3.07
C GLU A 185 1.11 -6.71 -2.64
N ASN A 186 1.30 -7.57 -3.61
CA ASN A 186 1.46 -9.01 -3.38
C ASN A 186 2.89 -9.39 -2.97
N ASN A 187 3.85 -8.53 -3.28
CA ASN A 187 5.24 -8.71 -2.92
C ASN A 187 5.54 -8.01 -1.59
N PRO A 188 6.09 -8.71 -0.58
CA PRO A 188 6.45 -8.08 0.70
C PRO A 188 7.39 -6.88 0.56
N LEU A 189 8.38 -6.96 -0.34
CA LEU A 189 9.25 -5.83 -0.65
C LEU A 189 8.51 -4.74 -1.44
N GLY A 190 7.53 -5.09 -2.28
CA GLY A 190 6.68 -4.12 -2.97
C GLY A 190 5.90 -3.25 -1.99
N ARG A 191 5.34 -3.86 -0.94
CA ARG A 191 4.67 -3.12 0.12
C ARG A 191 5.60 -2.16 0.85
N ALA A 192 6.80 -2.61 1.21
CA ALA A 192 7.80 -1.78 1.88
C ALA A 192 8.31 -0.64 0.97
N GLU A 193 8.33 -0.84 -0.34
CA GLU A 193 8.85 0.13 -1.31
C GLU A 193 8.05 1.44 -1.36
N TRP A 194 6.80 1.43 -0.88
CA TRP A 194 5.98 2.64 -0.75
C TRP A 194 6.61 3.71 0.16
N ILE A 195 7.59 3.35 1.02
CA ILE A 195 8.35 4.34 1.78
C ILE A 195 9.06 5.35 0.87
N THR A 196 9.47 4.94 -0.34
CA THR A 196 10.14 5.84 -1.30
C THR A 196 9.22 6.95 -1.77
N LEU A 197 7.94 6.63 -1.97
CA LEU A 197 6.90 7.61 -2.28
C LEU A 197 6.66 8.56 -1.10
N PHE A 198 6.57 8.05 0.13
CA PHE A 198 6.47 8.89 1.33
C PHE A 198 7.70 9.80 1.49
N GLY A 199 8.89 9.34 1.10
CA GLY A 199 10.10 10.15 1.07
C GLY A 199 9.97 11.41 0.22
N GLU A 200 9.32 11.33 -0.94
CA GLU A 200 9.09 12.50 -1.80
C GLU A 200 8.11 13.50 -1.18
N PHE A 201 7.06 13.03 -0.49
CA PHE A 201 6.13 13.93 0.22
C PHE A 201 6.82 14.77 1.30
N VAL A 202 7.82 14.23 1.98
CA VAL A 202 8.49 14.88 3.13
C VAL A 202 9.90 15.39 2.82
N ASP A 203 10.29 15.42 1.54
CA ASP A 203 11.63 15.84 1.08
C ASP A 203 12.79 15.02 1.68
N LYS A 204 12.55 13.71 1.85
CA LYS A 204 13.50 12.74 2.40
C LYS A 204 13.71 11.54 1.47
N GLY A 205 13.61 11.71 0.14
CA GLY A 205 13.70 10.65 -0.85
C GLY A 205 14.98 9.81 -0.75
N GLN A 206 16.14 10.44 -0.54
CA GLN A 206 17.41 9.72 -0.36
C GLN A 206 17.40 8.81 0.89
N ARG A 207 16.85 9.30 2.00
CA ARG A 207 16.70 8.51 3.22
C ARG A 207 15.75 7.33 3.00
N ALA A 208 14.63 7.57 2.35
CA ALA A 208 13.65 6.54 2.03
C ALA A 208 14.27 5.40 1.19
N THR A 209 15.01 5.76 0.15
CA THR A 209 15.74 4.80 -0.67
C THR A 209 16.77 4.01 0.15
N ALA A 210 17.55 4.66 1.00
CA ALA A 210 18.54 3.99 1.85
C ALA A 210 17.90 3.00 2.84
N ILE A 211 16.76 3.37 3.44
CA ILE A 211 15.99 2.47 4.32
C ILE A 211 15.49 1.26 3.52
N PHE A 212 14.88 1.49 2.38
CA PHE A 212 14.36 0.42 1.52
C PHE A 212 15.46 -0.53 1.03
N ASP A 213 16.62 -0.01 0.62
CA ASP A 213 17.77 -0.82 0.20
C ASP A 213 18.28 -1.72 1.33
N SER A 214 18.31 -1.20 2.56
CA SER A 214 18.65 -1.98 3.75
C SER A 214 17.66 -3.11 3.99
N ILE A 215 16.35 -2.83 3.89
CA ILE A 215 15.29 -3.83 4.02
C ILE A 215 15.44 -4.92 2.94
N CYS A 216 15.66 -4.54 1.67
CA CYS A 216 15.89 -5.49 0.58
C CYS A 216 17.09 -6.40 0.85
N THR A 217 18.19 -5.83 1.35
CA THR A 217 19.41 -6.59 1.66
C THR A 217 19.13 -7.64 2.74
N GLU A 218 18.49 -7.24 3.83
CA GLU A 218 18.20 -8.13 4.95
C GLU A 218 17.12 -9.18 4.60
N TYR A 219 16.12 -8.80 3.80
CA TYR A 219 15.09 -9.72 3.30
C TYR A 219 15.69 -10.82 2.43
N ASN A 220 16.51 -10.43 1.44
CA ASN A 220 17.15 -11.40 0.54
C ASN A 220 18.15 -12.29 1.28
N ARG A 221 18.89 -11.74 2.25
CA ARG A 221 19.76 -12.54 3.13
C ARG A 221 18.99 -13.58 3.93
N ALA A 222 17.81 -13.23 4.44
CA ALA A 222 16.96 -14.19 5.14
C ALA A 222 16.48 -15.32 4.20
N LYS A 223 16.05 -14.99 2.98
CA LYS A 223 15.67 -16.01 1.96
C LYS A 223 16.81 -16.97 1.64
N GLU A 224 18.04 -16.50 1.60
CA GLU A 224 19.21 -17.34 1.30
C GLU A 224 19.42 -18.43 2.37
N LEU A 225 19.00 -18.21 3.63
CA LEU A 225 19.12 -19.19 4.71
C LEU A 225 18.32 -20.47 4.42
N VAL A 226 17.22 -20.35 3.71
CA VAL A 226 16.29 -21.43 3.41
C VAL A 226 16.31 -21.88 1.94
N ALA A 227 17.19 -21.30 1.12
CA ALA A 227 17.26 -21.59 -0.32
C ALA A 227 17.63 -23.04 -0.65
N GLN A 228 18.30 -23.74 0.26
CA GLN A 228 18.79 -25.11 0.09
C GLN A 228 17.97 -26.13 0.93
N VAL A 229 16.81 -25.76 1.45
CA VAL A 229 15.96 -26.66 2.23
C VAL A 229 15.30 -27.67 1.30
N ASP A 230 15.62 -28.95 1.48
CA ASP A 230 15.08 -30.05 0.65
C ASP A 230 13.62 -30.38 0.96
N GLN A 231 13.21 -30.25 2.21
CA GLN A 231 11.84 -30.51 2.66
C GLN A 231 11.20 -29.21 3.15
N ARG A 232 10.16 -28.79 2.45
CA ARG A 232 9.40 -27.61 2.79
C ARG A 232 8.20 -28.01 3.64
N PRO A 233 8.04 -27.46 4.86
CA PRO A 233 6.88 -27.75 5.68
C PRO A 233 5.60 -27.18 5.06
N GLU A 234 4.51 -27.93 5.13
CA GLU A 234 3.18 -27.45 4.74
C GLU A 234 2.60 -26.50 5.80
N VAL A 235 2.14 -25.34 5.36
CA VAL A 235 1.66 -24.26 6.22
C VAL A 235 0.20 -23.94 5.94
N MET A 236 -0.66 -24.08 6.95
CA MET A 236 -2.05 -23.64 6.93
C MET A 236 -2.17 -22.19 7.41
N LEU A 237 -3.09 -21.42 6.82
CA LEU A 237 -3.34 -20.01 7.18
C LEU A 237 -4.76 -19.77 7.66
N ASN A 238 -4.89 -18.71 8.49
CA ASN A 238 -6.13 -18.16 9.00
C ASN A 238 -6.94 -19.12 9.89
N ALA A 239 -8.13 -18.69 10.29
CA ALA A 239 -9.08 -19.45 11.05
C ALA A 239 -10.47 -19.39 10.40
N PRO A 240 -11.37 -20.31 10.73
CA PRO A 240 -12.75 -20.23 10.25
C PRO A 240 -13.44 -18.98 10.80
N TRP A 241 -14.25 -18.36 9.95
CA TRP A 241 -15.18 -17.32 10.31
C TRP A 241 -16.59 -17.78 9.98
N GLN A 242 -17.44 -17.90 10.99
CA GLN A 242 -18.75 -18.57 10.84
C GLN A 242 -18.60 -19.98 10.25
N ASP A 243 -19.27 -20.28 9.16
CA ASP A 243 -19.28 -21.60 8.50
C ASP A 243 -18.22 -21.74 7.37
N SER A 244 -17.37 -20.72 7.20
CA SER A 244 -16.39 -20.68 6.13
C SER A 244 -14.99 -20.47 6.65
N TRP A 245 -14.01 -21.06 5.99
CA TRP A 245 -12.60 -20.76 6.22
C TRP A 245 -12.06 -19.99 5.02
N PHE A 246 -11.72 -18.72 5.25
CA PHE A 246 -11.16 -17.89 4.19
C PHE A 246 -9.66 -18.13 4.07
N VAL A 247 -9.25 -18.62 2.91
CA VAL A 247 -7.86 -18.92 2.60
C VAL A 247 -7.34 -17.96 1.54
N PRO A 248 -6.13 -17.42 1.69
CA PRO A 248 -5.52 -16.56 0.69
C PRO A 248 -5.33 -17.25 -0.66
N GLY A 249 -5.37 -16.50 -1.75
CA GLY A 249 -4.99 -16.99 -3.07
C GLY A 249 -3.47 -17.16 -3.18
N ASP A 250 -3.03 -17.94 -4.19
CA ASP A 250 -1.64 -18.37 -4.34
C ASP A 250 -0.65 -17.22 -4.55
N ARG A 251 -1.14 -16.05 -5.04
CA ARG A 251 -0.33 -14.85 -5.25
C ARG A 251 -0.43 -13.81 -4.14
N SER A 252 -1.02 -14.15 -3.00
CA SER A 252 -1.17 -13.20 -1.90
C SER A 252 0.14 -12.94 -1.15
N TYR A 253 0.20 -11.80 -0.48
CA TYR A 253 1.30 -11.36 0.37
C TYR A 253 1.75 -12.43 1.38
N MET A 254 0.80 -13.06 2.09
CA MET A 254 1.12 -14.07 3.11
C MET A 254 1.65 -15.37 2.51
N VAL A 255 1.11 -15.79 1.37
CA VAL A 255 1.61 -16.98 0.68
C VAL A 255 3.05 -16.74 0.20
N ARG A 256 3.33 -15.55 -0.33
CA ARG A 256 4.69 -15.18 -0.71
C ARG A 256 5.66 -15.20 0.46
N LEU A 257 5.27 -14.71 1.63
CA LEU A 257 6.10 -14.79 2.85
C LEU A 257 6.39 -16.24 3.26
N ILE A 258 5.39 -17.13 3.20
CA ILE A 258 5.58 -18.56 3.49
C ILE A 258 6.60 -19.17 2.53
N GLU A 259 6.46 -18.92 1.23
CA GLU A 259 7.38 -19.43 0.20
C GLU A 259 8.80 -18.90 0.40
N ASP A 260 8.94 -17.62 0.68
CA ASP A 260 10.22 -16.97 0.91
C ASP A 260 10.86 -17.43 2.24
N ALA A 261 10.05 -17.88 3.22
CA ALA A 261 10.51 -18.54 4.45
C ALA A 261 10.84 -20.02 4.29
N GLY A 262 10.73 -20.59 3.08
CA GLY A 262 11.03 -21.99 2.81
C GLY A 262 9.88 -22.96 3.11
N GLY A 263 8.67 -22.47 3.35
CA GLY A 263 7.47 -23.28 3.52
C GLY A 263 6.70 -23.50 2.22
N ASP A 264 5.74 -24.41 2.25
CA ASP A 264 4.75 -24.65 1.21
C ASP A 264 3.35 -24.31 1.72
N TYR A 265 2.59 -23.58 0.93
CA TYR A 265 1.23 -23.19 1.30
C TYR A 265 0.25 -24.36 1.09
N ALA A 266 -0.44 -24.80 2.14
CA ALA A 266 -1.28 -25.99 2.16
C ALA A 266 -2.57 -25.89 1.32
N CYS A 267 -3.07 -24.66 1.03
CA CYS A 267 -4.34 -24.45 0.31
C CYS A 267 -4.15 -23.95 -1.13
N ARG A 268 -3.09 -24.39 -1.82
CA ARG A 268 -2.81 -24.02 -3.21
C ARG A 268 -3.93 -24.39 -4.19
N GLY A 269 -3.86 -23.83 -5.39
CA GLY A 269 -4.67 -24.19 -6.54
C GLY A 269 -5.58 -23.08 -7.05
N VAL A 270 -5.43 -21.85 -6.56
CA VAL A 270 -6.14 -20.70 -7.10
C VAL A 270 -5.17 -19.56 -7.38
N ASP A 271 -4.89 -19.37 -8.68
CA ASP A 271 -4.04 -18.28 -9.18
C ASP A 271 -4.74 -16.91 -9.02
N SER A 272 -4.79 -16.43 -7.79
CA SER A 272 -5.43 -15.18 -7.38
C SER A 272 -4.62 -14.54 -6.25
N ASP A 273 -4.76 -13.25 -6.09
CA ASP A 273 -4.29 -12.47 -4.94
C ASP A 273 -5.36 -12.34 -3.84
N GLN A 274 -6.61 -12.66 -4.19
CA GLN A 274 -7.75 -12.51 -3.28
C GLN A 274 -7.99 -13.77 -2.44
N SER A 275 -8.49 -13.56 -1.24
CA SER A 275 -8.95 -14.66 -0.38
C SER A 275 -10.25 -15.26 -0.91
N ARG A 276 -10.38 -16.57 -0.73
CA ARG A 276 -11.60 -17.32 -1.09
C ARG A 276 -12.10 -18.17 0.08
N PRO A 277 -13.39 -18.38 0.20
CA PRO A 277 -13.93 -19.34 1.17
C PRO A 277 -13.69 -20.77 0.69
N ILE A 278 -13.33 -21.65 1.60
CA ILE A 278 -13.40 -23.11 1.46
C ILE A 278 -14.33 -23.68 2.53
N SER A 279 -14.88 -24.87 2.29
CA SER A 279 -15.70 -25.50 3.32
C SER A 279 -14.89 -25.84 4.55
N THR A 280 -15.52 -25.79 5.72
CA THR A 280 -14.88 -26.12 6.99
C THR A 280 -14.30 -27.53 6.96
N GLU A 281 -14.97 -28.50 6.33
CA GLU A 281 -14.51 -29.88 6.20
C GLU A 281 -13.21 -29.94 5.37
N THR A 282 -13.14 -29.28 4.23
CA THR A 282 -11.94 -29.21 3.39
C THR A 282 -10.80 -28.58 4.18
N ALA A 283 -11.06 -27.49 4.89
CA ALA A 283 -10.07 -26.80 5.71
C ALA A 283 -9.52 -27.71 6.83
N PHE A 284 -10.38 -28.45 7.54
CA PHE A 284 -9.95 -29.38 8.56
C PHE A 284 -9.09 -30.52 8.00
N VAL A 285 -9.45 -31.08 6.86
CA VAL A 285 -8.66 -32.13 6.20
C VAL A 285 -7.27 -31.58 5.82
N THR A 286 -7.20 -30.39 5.25
CA THR A 286 -5.94 -29.73 4.88
C THR A 286 -5.11 -29.41 6.13
N ALA A 287 -5.69 -28.75 7.12
CA ALA A 287 -5.00 -28.37 8.35
C ALA A 287 -4.50 -29.59 9.15
N SER A 288 -5.20 -30.73 9.08
CA SER A 288 -4.77 -31.97 9.74
C SER A 288 -3.50 -32.59 9.15
N LYS A 289 -3.13 -32.21 7.92
CA LYS A 289 -1.92 -32.67 7.23
C LYS A 289 -0.79 -31.66 7.32
N ALA A 290 -1.11 -30.36 7.48
CA ALA A 290 -0.14 -29.31 7.58
C ALA A 290 0.84 -29.53 8.73
N ASP A 291 2.06 -29.02 8.61
CA ASP A 291 3.09 -29.04 9.64
C ASP A 291 2.95 -27.86 10.60
N TYR A 292 2.56 -26.70 10.06
CA TYR A 292 2.38 -25.45 10.80
C TYR A 292 1.01 -24.83 10.52
N TRP A 293 0.50 -24.12 11.52
CA TRP A 293 -0.69 -23.29 11.36
C TRP A 293 -0.37 -21.86 11.80
N LEU A 294 -0.46 -20.90 10.86
CA LEU A 294 -0.19 -19.49 11.10
C LEU A 294 -1.48 -18.67 11.12
N SER A 295 -1.48 -17.63 11.96
CA SER A 295 -2.57 -16.65 12.08
C SER A 295 -3.94 -17.28 12.38
N PRO A 296 -4.07 -18.09 13.44
CA PRO A 296 -5.31 -18.79 13.80
C PRO A 296 -6.39 -17.84 14.37
N GLY A 297 -6.41 -16.59 13.98
CA GLY A 297 -7.38 -15.60 14.42
C GLY A 297 -7.02 -14.95 15.77
N MET A 298 -8.03 -14.73 16.61
CA MET A 298 -7.90 -13.93 17.84
C MET A 298 -7.32 -14.71 19.04
N ALA A 299 -7.15 -16.02 18.93
CA ALA A 299 -6.65 -16.84 20.05
C ALA A 299 -5.23 -16.40 20.46
N THR A 300 -5.03 -16.22 21.76
CA THR A 300 -3.74 -15.86 22.36
C THR A 300 -3.00 -17.05 22.95
N SER A 301 -3.67 -18.19 22.99
CA SER A 301 -3.11 -19.46 23.50
C SER A 301 -3.75 -20.68 22.82
N LEU A 302 -3.07 -21.82 22.87
CA LEU A 302 -3.64 -23.09 22.42
C LEU A 302 -4.87 -23.51 23.23
N ALA A 303 -4.93 -23.13 24.50
CA ALA A 303 -6.10 -23.40 25.36
C ALA A 303 -7.34 -22.64 24.86
N GLU A 304 -7.19 -21.36 24.54
CA GLU A 304 -8.26 -20.57 23.94
C GLU A 304 -8.66 -21.11 22.57
N LEU A 305 -7.69 -21.46 21.72
CA LEU A 305 -7.96 -22.03 20.41
C LEU A 305 -8.80 -23.31 20.49
N ARG A 306 -8.45 -24.23 21.44
CA ARG A 306 -9.23 -25.45 21.72
C ARG A 306 -10.62 -25.13 22.26
N ALA A 307 -10.74 -24.08 23.09
CA ALA A 307 -12.04 -23.65 23.64
C ALA A 307 -12.95 -23.05 22.55
N MET A 308 -12.40 -22.36 21.55
CA MET A 308 -13.16 -21.83 20.41
C MET A 308 -13.80 -22.94 19.57
N ASN A 309 -13.08 -24.03 19.35
CA ASN A 309 -13.62 -25.20 18.65
C ASN A 309 -12.86 -26.48 19.09
N PRO A 310 -13.50 -27.40 19.82
CA PRO A 310 -12.86 -28.62 20.29
C PRO A 310 -12.29 -29.51 19.17
N ARG A 311 -12.82 -29.40 17.93
CA ARG A 311 -12.29 -30.13 16.78
C ARG A 311 -10.86 -29.71 16.43
N PHE A 312 -10.42 -28.52 16.84
CA PHE A 312 -9.03 -28.08 16.60
C PHE A 312 -8.00 -28.98 17.29
N GLU A 313 -8.37 -29.68 18.36
CA GLU A 313 -7.50 -30.70 19.01
C GLU A 313 -7.05 -31.83 18.06
N SER A 314 -7.84 -32.13 17.04
CA SER A 314 -7.50 -33.15 16.03
C SER A 314 -6.51 -32.66 14.97
N ILE A 315 -6.28 -31.33 14.84
CA ILE A 315 -5.37 -30.73 13.86
C ILE A 315 -3.93 -31.00 14.29
N LYS A 316 -3.08 -31.50 13.39
CA LYS A 316 -1.67 -31.87 13.66
C LYS A 316 -0.89 -30.70 14.28
N PRO A 317 -0.84 -29.48 13.71
CA PRO A 317 -0.15 -28.36 14.33
C PRO A 317 -0.57 -28.06 15.78
N VAL A 318 -1.85 -28.26 16.12
CA VAL A 318 -2.34 -28.03 17.50
C VAL A 318 -1.84 -29.09 18.46
N ARG A 319 -1.79 -30.36 18.04
CA ARG A 319 -1.25 -31.46 18.86
C ARG A 319 0.26 -31.33 19.08
N GLU A 320 0.97 -30.82 18.06
CA GLU A 320 2.43 -30.71 18.06
C GLU A 320 2.93 -29.34 18.54
N ASN A 321 2.04 -28.43 18.93
CA ASN A 321 2.33 -27.05 19.35
C ASN A 321 3.00 -26.21 18.24
N HIS A 322 2.70 -26.50 16.98
CA HIS A 322 3.19 -25.77 15.81
C HIS A 322 2.17 -24.73 15.31
N VAL A 323 1.60 -23.98 16.23
CA VAL A 323 0.64 -22.90 15.94
C VAL A 323 1.26 -21.58 16.33
N PHE A 324 1.32 -20.66 15.38
CA PHE A 324 1.93 -19.33 15.57
C PHE A 324 0.97 -18.24 15.15
N ASN A 325 0.97 -17.14 15.89
CA ASN A 325 0.14 -15.98 15.59
C ASN A 325 0.97 -14.70 15.57
N ASN A 326 0.46 -13.68 14.91
CA ASN A 326 1.09 -12.35 14.81
C ASN A 326 0.74 -11.44 16.00
N ASN A 327 0.46 -11.99 17.16
CA ASN A 327 -0.04 -11.28 18.34
C ASN A 327 1.00 -11.06 19.46
N ALA A 328 2.27 -11.34 19.21
CA ALA A 328 3.33 -11.09 20.20
C ALA A 328 3.53 -9.60 20.50
N ARG A 329 3.27 -8.75 19.53
CA ARG A 329 3.39 -7.28 19.63
C ARG A 329 2.05 -6.62 19.34
N ILE A 330 1.16 -6.69 20.34
CA ILE A 330 -0.17 -6.04 20.29
C ILE A 330 -0.37 -5.15 21.52
N THR A 331 -1.19 -4.12 21.38
CA THR A 331 -1.65 -3.30 22.49
C THR A 331 -2.90 -3.92 23.14
N PRO A 332 -3.24 -3.55 24.38
CA PRO A 332 -4.49 -4.01 25.01
C PRO A 332 -5.76 -3.66 24.21
N SER A 333 -5.71 -2.61 23.40
CA SER A 333 -6.80 -2.19 22.51
C SER A 333 -6.80 -2.89 21.14
N GLY A 334 -5.84 -3.80 20.88
CA GLY A 334 -5.77 -4.59 19.65
C GLY A 334 -4.87 -3.99 18.56
N GLY A 335 -4.15 -2.88 18.81
CA GLY A 335 -3.15 -2.34 17.90
C GLY A 335 -2.04 -3.36 17.67
N SER A 336 -1.75 -3.69 16.43
CA SER A 336 -0.80 -4.74 16.06
C SER A 336 0.35 -4.17 15.23
N ASP A 337 1.57 -4.38 15.74
CA ASP A 337 2.79 -3.97 15.04
C ASP A 337 3.00 -4.71 13.71
N PHE A 338 2.45 -5.90 13.58
CA PHE A 338 2.47 -6.65 12.32
C PHE A 338 1.80 -5.87 11.17
N TRP A 339 0.70 -5.15 11.45
CA TRP A 339 0.00 -4.33 10.46
C TRP A 339 0.53 -2.90 10.36
N GLU A 340 1.29 -2.44 11.35
CA GLU A 340 1.93 -1.12 11.40
C GLU A 340 3.35 -1.19 10.87
N SER A 341 4.36 -1.43 11.72
CA SER A 341 5.74 -1.48 11.27
C SER A 341 6.07 -2.70 10.40
N GLY A 342 5.34 -3.81 10.55
CA GLY A 342 5.50 -5.01 9.72
C GLY A 342 5.19 -4.78 8.24
N ALA A 343 4.38 -3.76 7.92
CA ALA A 343 4.16 -3.34 6.54
C ALA A 343 5.44 -2.81 5.87
N LEU A 344 6.28 -2.13 6.65
CA LEU A 344 7.56 -1.57 6.18
C LEU A 344 8.72 -2.56 6.31
N TYR A 345 8.72 -3.41 7.34
CA TYR A 345 9.85 -4.30 7.67
C TYR A 345 9.52 -5.77 7.45
N PRO A 346 9.21 -6.20 6.22
CA PRO A 346 8.95 -7.61 5.91
C PRO A 346 10.16 -8.51 6.14
N ASP A 347 11.37 -7.96 6.16
CA ASP A 347 12.60 -8.67 6.49
C ASP A 347 12.59 -9.22 7.93
N ARG A 348 11.98 -8.48 8.86
CA ARG A 348 11.81 -8.92 10.26
C ARG A 348 10.78 -10.04 10.34
N THR A 349 9.63 -9.84 9.69
CA THR A 349 8.59 -10.88 9.62
C THR A 349 9.12 -12.16 8.99
N LEU A 350 9.89 -12.07 7.90
CA LEU A 350 10.50 -13.22 7.25
C LEU A 350 11.47 -13.97 8.19
N LYS A 351 12.32 -13.23 8.92
CA LYS A 351 13.24 -13.82 9.93
C LYS A 351 12.50 -14.51 11.06
N ASP A 352 11.35 -13.99 11.48
CA ASP A 352 10.52 -14.61 12.52
C ASP A 352 9.83 -15.89 12.00
N MET A 353 9.67 -16.06 10.69
CA MET A 353 9.04 -17.22 10.06
C MET A 353 10.03 -18.35 9.72
N ILE A 354 11.33 -18.05 9.60
CA ILE A 354 12.41 -19.00 9.33
C ILE A 354 12.83 -19.70 10.63
#